data_de2c9bb5c9837f8ed6674070dbf7af4b
#
_entry.id   de2c9bb5c9837f8ed6674070dbf7af4b
#
_cell.length_a   1.000
_cell.length_b   1.000
_cell.length_c   1.000
_cell.angle_alpha   90.00
_cell.angle_beta   90.00
_cell.angle_gamma   90.00
#
_symmetry.space_group_name_H-M   'P 1'
#
loop_
_entity.id
_entity.type
_entity.pdbx_description
1 polymer ?
#
loop_
_entity_poly.entity_id
_entity_poly.type
_entity_poly.pdbx_seq_one_letter_code
_entity_poly.pdbx_strand_id
1 'polypeptide(L)'
;MSTLYNFFQKTQTIKESHNPQVYKSTAELLGEEDIPITQPRPVVLGILGNSSKWTRDTIAEGVMNPLISEIGKLPFNILLPSEGDTSILLQIWTERQGIGHQVLDADWKRLGRKARAIRDSRILKESNHLLFFLGTRSDYYEKVAIREAKKGKVVFTMDQENNELVQWVVE
;
A
#
# COMPACT_ATOMS: atom_id res chain seq x y z
N MET A 1 -17.86 -12.62 -16.57
CA MET A 1 -18.66 -11.43 -16.36
C MET A 1 -18.15 -10.64 -15.17
N SER A 2 -17.67 -9.48 -15.47
CA SER A 2 -17.09 -8.56 -14.50
C SER A 2 -18.11 -7.97 -13.54
N THR A 3 -19.38 -8.21 -13.75
CA THR A 3 -20.47 -7.63 -12.98
C THR A 3 -20.63 -8.19 -11.56
N LEU A 4 -19.88 -9.24 -11.25
CA LEU A 4 -19.94 -9.84 -9.92
C LEU A 4 -19.20 -9.03 -8.85
N TYR A 5 -18.36 -8.11 -9.28
CA TYR A 5 -17.56 -7.30 -8.38
C TYR A 5 -17.85 -5.83 -8.58
N ASN A 6 -18.84 -5.35 -7.86
CA ASN A 6 -19.09 -3.93 -7.79
C ASN A 6 -18.04 -3.30 -6.86
N PHE A 7 -16.92 -2.93 -7.44
CA PHE A 7 -15.91 -2.19 -6.70
C PHE A 7 -16.20 -0.72 -6.81
N PHE A 8 -16.55 -0.15 -5.67
CA PHE A 8 -16.66 1.28 -5.57
C PHE A 8 -15.31 1.82 -5.16
N GLN A 9 -14.70 2.52 -6.08
CA GLN A 9 -13.58 3.30 -5.67
C GLN A 9 -14.09 4.52 -4.95
N LYS A 10 -13.52 4.77 -3.78
CA LYS A 10 -13.86 5.89 -2.95
C LYS A 10 -12.60 6.65 -2.60
N THR A 11 -12.68 7.96 -2.65
CA THR A 11 -11.59 8.81 -2.18
C THR A 11 -11.97 9.35 -0.81
N GLN A 12 -11.11 9.10 0.17
CA GLN A 12 -11.27 9.63 1.50
C GLN A 12 -10.29 10.77 1.69
N THR A 13 -10.82 11.96 1.96
CA THR A 13 -10.01 13.15 2.15
C THR A 13 -9.69 13.34 3.62
N ILE A 14 -8.42 13.55 3.90
CA ILE A 14 -7.94 13.83 5.25
C ILE A 14 -7.83 15.35 5.42
N LYS A 15 -8.60 15.89 6.35
CA LYS A 15 -8.48 17.30 6.70
C LYS A 15 -7.37 17.48 7.70
N GLU A 16 -6.45 18.34 7.37
CA GLU A 16 -5.27 18.55 8.16
C GLU A 16 -4.99 20.04 8.37
N SER A 17 -4.70 20.40 9.63
CA SER A 17 -4.39 21.77 9.99
C SER A 17 -2.88 22.02 10.07
N HIS A 18 -2.08 21.19 9.43
CA HIS A 18 -0.64 21.32 9.49
C HIS A 18 -0.13 22.46 8.60
N ASN A 19 1.08 22.89 8.89
CA ASN A 19 1.75 23.91 8.09
C ASN A 19 2.31 23.26 6.81
N PRO A 20 1.82 23.64 5.61
CA PRO A 20 2.26 23.03 4.36
C PRO A 20 3.74 23.25 4.04
N GLN A 21 4.40 24.19 4.71
CA GLN A 21 5.83 24.47 4.50
C GLN A 21 6.72 23.29 4.90
N VAL A 22 6.26 22.43 5.80
CA VAL A 22 7.04 21.27 6.27
C VAL A 22 7.36 20.31 5.13
N TYR A 23 6.46 20.15 4.18
CA TYR A 23 6.65 19.20 3.08
C TYR A 23 7.44 19.80 1.92
N LYS A 24 7.30 21.08 1.67
CA LYS A 24 8.04 21.76 0.62
C LYS A 24 9.53 21.88 0.94
N SER A 25 9.84 22.17 2.18
CA SER A 25 11.23 22.38 2.58
C SER A 25 12.09 21.12 2.49
N THR A 26 11.51 19.95 2.63
CA THR A 26 12.27 18.70 2.54
C THR A 26 12.73 18.42 1.12
N ALA A 27 11.87 18.61 0.13
CA ALA A 27 12.22 18.44 -1.27
C ALA A 27 13.26 19.46 -1.71
N GLU A 28 13.10 20.70 -1.29
CA GLU A 28 14.05 21.77 -1.60
C GLU A 28 15.43 21.53 -0.99
N LEU A 29 15.47 21.07 0.28
CA LEU A 29 16.72 20.82 0.98
C LEU A 29 17.47 19.61 0.42
N LEU A 30 16.78 18.63 -0.14
CA LEU A 30 17.37 17.44 -0.71
C LEU A 30 17.76 17.60 -2.18
N GLY A 31 17.45 18.75 -2.79
CA GLY A 31 17.76 18.99 -4.20
C GLY A 31 16.99 18.11 -5.15
N GLU A 32 15.80 17.68 -4.76
CA GLU A 32 14.94 16.83 -5.61
C GLU A 32 14.50 17.54 -6.89
N GLU A 33 14.57 18.85 -6.91
CA GLU A 33 14.36 19.67 -8.10
C GLU A 33 15.30 19.33 -9.26
N ASP A 34 16.47 18.78 -8.93
CA ASP A 34 17.45 18.36 -9.93
C ASP A 34 17.13 17.01 -10.54
N ILE A 35 16.13 16.31 -10.00
CA ILE A 35 15.65 15.06 -10.59
C ILE A 35 14.84 15.42 -11.83
N PRO A 36 15.22 14.92 -13.02
CA PRO A 36 14.49 15.24 -14.23
C PRO A 36 13.00 14.87 -14.08
N ILE A 37 12.12 15.84 -14.24
CA ILE A 37 10.66 15.65 -14.17
C ILE A 37 10.19 14.61 -15.19
N THR A 38 10.99 14.39 -16.24
CA THR A 38 10.71 13.43 -17.31
C THR A 38 10.90 11.97 -16.91
N GLN A 39 11.52 11.70 -15.75
CA GLN A 39 11.71 10.34 -15.27
C GLN A 39 10.79 10.10 -14.07
N PRO A 40 9.62 9.48 -14.31
CA PRO A 40 8.73 9.14 -13.19
C PRO A 40 9.44 8.16 -12.26
N ARG A 41 9.31 8.39 -10.97
CA ARG A 41 9.87 7.47 -9.97
C ARG A 41 9.19 6.11 -10.10
N PRO A 42 9.94 5.01 -10.00
CA PRO A 42 9.34 3.69 -10.02
C PRO A 42 8.36 3.54 -8.86
N VAL A 43 7.26 2.86 -9.14
CA VAL A 43 6.26 2.54 -8.11
C VAL A 43 6.76 1.36 -7.29
N VAL A 44 6.99 1.60 -6.02
CA VAL A 44 7.28 0.55 -5.04
C VAL A 44 6.06 0.43 -4.15
N LEU A 45 5.33 -0.66 -4.29
CA LEU A 45 4.07 -0.89 -3.59
C LEU A 45 4.30 -1.76 -2.36
N GLY A 46 4.08 -1.20 -1.19
CA GLY A 46 4.07 -1.95 0.06
C GLY A 46 2.67 -2.42 0.39
N ILE A 47 2.55 -3.68 0.81
CA ILE A 47 1.26 -4.26 1.15
C ILE A 47 1.30 -4.73 2.59
N LEU A 48 0.33 -4.32 3.38
CA LEU A 48 0.19 -4.67 4.78
C LEU A 48 -1.25 -5.07 5.10
N GLY A 49 -1.41 -5.73 6.23
CA GLY A 49 -2.69 -6.25 6.63
C GLY A 49 -2.99 -7.61 6.01
N ASN A 50 -4.10 -8.18 6.38
CA ASN A 50 -4.49 -9.51 5.92
C ASN A 50 -6.00 -9.66 5.90
N SER A 51 -6.47 -10.45 4.96
CA SER A 51 -7.87 -10.86 4.87
C SER A 51 -7.93 -12.27 4.30
N SER A 52 -8.70 -13.13 4.92
CA SER A 52 -8.86 -14.52 4.49
C SER A 52 -9.94 -14.71 3.41
N LYS A 53 -10.61 -13.65 3.03
CA LYS A 53 -11.77 -13.73 2.13
C LYS A 53 -11.41 -13.87 0.65
N TRP A 54 -10.18 -13.52 0.27
CA TRP A 54 -9.79 -13.44 -1.14
C TRP A 54 -9.34 -14.79 -1.69
N THR A 55 -9.60 -14.99 -2.99
CA THR A 55 -9.06 -16.09 -3.78
C THR A 55 -8.11 -15.49 -4.83
N ARG A 56 -7.46 -16.35 -5.62
CA ARG A 56 -6.58 -15.89 -6.70
C ARG A 56 -7.31 -14.98 -7.67
N ASP A 57 -8.51 -15.40 -8.08
CA ASP A 57 -9.28 -14.65 -9.07
C ASP A 57 -9.85 -13.37 -8.47
N THR A 58 -10.41 -13.44 -7.28
CA THR A 58 -11.04 -12.27 -6.67
C THR A 58 -10.03 -11.21 -6.25
N ILE A 59 -8.83 -11.60 -5.80
CA ILE A 59 -7.82 -10.62 -5.44
C ILE A 59 -7.25 -9.91 -6.68
N ALA A 60 -7.12 -10.63 -7.79
CA ALA A 60 -6.68 -10.03 -9.05
C ALA A 60 -7.73 -9.05 -9.60
N GLU A 61 -8.96 -9.51 -9.77
CA GLU A 61 -10.02 -8.71 -10.38
C GLU A 61 -10.55 -7.62 -9.46
N GLY A 62 -10.59 -7.91 -8.17
CA GLY A 62 -11.25 -7.05 -7.20
C GLY A 62 -10.34 -6.08 -6.47
N VAL A 63 -9.06 -6.35 -6.43
CA VAL A 63 -8.11 -5.52 -5.71
C VAL A 63 -7.04 -4.98 -6.63
N MET A 64 -6.27 -5.88 -7.24
CA MET A 64 -5.07 -5.46 -7.96
C MET A 64 -5.36 -4.75 -9.26
N ASN A 65 -6.32 -5.23 -10.05
CA ASN A 65 -6.68 -4.55 -11.30
C ASN A 65 -7.22 -3.14 -11.06
N PRO A 66 -8.18 -2.92 -10.14
CA PRO A 66 -8.61 -1.57 -9.80
C PRO A 66 -7.48 -0.70 -9.27
N LEU A 67 -6.61 -1.25 -8.42
CA LEU A 67 -5.48 -0.52 -7.86
C LEU A 67 -4.52 -0.06 -8.95
N ILE A 68 -4.17 -0.94 -9.87
CA ILE A 68 -3.27 -0.62 -10.98
C ILE A 68 -3.90 0.43 -11.89
N SER A 69 -5.20 0.33 -12.13
CA SER A 69 -5.92 1.32 -12.91
C SER A 69 -5.81 2.71 -12.28
N GLU A 70 -5.90 2.80 -10.97
CA GLU A 70 -5.76 4.07 -10.25
C GLU A 70 -4.33 4.59 -10.25
N ILE A 71 -3.35 3.72 -10.08
CA ILE A 71 -1.94 4.11 -10.14
C ILE A 71 -1.54 4.49 -11.56
N GLY A 72 -2.14 3.85 -12.57
CA GLY A 72 -1.89 4.14 -13.97
C GLY A 72 -0.75 3.34 -14.59
N LYS A 73 -0.09 2.48 -13.82
CA LYS A 73 0.99 1.61 -14.31
C LYS A 73 1.22 0.45 -13.35
N LEU A 74 1.89 -0.59 -13.85
CA LEU A 74 2.30 -1.71 -13.00
C LEU A 74 3.40 -1.27 -12.03
N PRO A 75 3.38 -1.77 -10.79
CA PRO A 75 4.48 -1.52 -9.87
C PRO A 75 5.79 -2.10 -10.40
N PHE A 76 6.87 -1.39 -10.14
CA PHE A 76 8.21 -1.88 -10.39
C PHE A 76 8.59 -3.00 -9.41
N ASN A 77 8.20 -2.83 -8.15
CA ASN A 77 8.49 -3.78 -7.09
C ASN A 77 7.35 -3.79 -6.08
N ILE A 78 7.10 -4.95 -5.48
CA ILE A 78 6.09 -5.12 -4.44
C ILE A 78 6.75 -5.69 -3.20
N LEU A 79 6.49 -5.07 -2.05
CA LEU A 79 7.00 -5.51 -0.76
C LEU A 79 5.87 -6.15 0.04
N LEU A 80 6.09 -7.38 0.47
CA LEU A 80 5.06 -8.20 1.13
C LEU A 80 5.58 -8.74 2.46
N PRO A 81 4.71 -8.85 3.47
CA PRO A 81 5.06 -9.67 4.63
C PRO A 81 5.09 -11.15 4.26
N SER A 82 5.92 -11.91 4.96
CA SER A 82 6.08 -13.34 4.70
C SER A 82 4.88 -14.20 5.15
N GLU A 83 4.02 -13.64 5.96
CA GLU A 83 2.89 -14.35 6.57
C GLU A 83 1.56 -13.78 6.09
N GLY A 84 0.53 -14.60 6.18
CA GLY A 84 -0.83 -14.22 5.86
C GLY A 84 -1.31 -14.70 4.49
N ASP A 85 -2.59 -15.02 4.42
CA ASP A 85 -3.21 -15.56 3.20
C ASP A 85 -3.14 -14.59 2.05
N THR A 86 -3.37 -13.31 2.32
CA THR A 86 -3.30 -12.24 1.32
C THR A 86 -1.92 -12.16 0.69
N SER A 87 -0.88 -12.26 1.52
CA SER A 87 0.49 -12.18 1.03
C SER A 87 0.83 -13.34 0.10
N ILE A 88 0.41 -14.55 0.44
CA ILE A 88 0.63 -15.74 -0.40
C ILE A 88 -0.04 -15.56 -1.76
N LEU A 89 -1.28 -15.12 -1.77
CA LEU A 89 -2.02 -14.89 -3.02
C LEU A 89 -1.34 -13.81 -3.88
N LEU A 90 -0.83 -12.77 -3.26
CA LEU A 90 -0.17 -11.69 -3.97
C LEU A 90 1.21 -12.08 -4.47
N GLN A 91 1.93 -12.96 -3.79
CA GLN A 91 3.17 -13.53 -4.32
C GLN A 91 2.90 -14.26 -5.63
N ILE A 92 1.85 -15.07 -5.67
CA ILE A 92 1.47 -15.79 -6.89
C ILE A 92 1.09 -14.80 -7.99
N TRP A 93 0.31 -13.78 -7.65
CA TRP A 93 -0.11 -12.77 -8.60
C TRP A 93 1.08 -12.00 -9.19
N THR A 94 2.03 -11.58 -8.35
CA THR A 94 3.22 -10.84 -8.81
C THR A 94 4.08 -11.68 -9.74
N GLU A 95 4.25 -12.97 -9.43
CA GLU A 95 4.99 -13.88 -10.30
C GLU A 95 4.34 -14.01 -11.67
N ARG A 96 3.03 -14.14 -11.72
CA ARG A 96 2.29 -14.22 -12.98
C ARG A 96 2.38 -12.95 -13.81
N GLN A 97 2.46 -11.80 -13.17
CA GLN A 97 2.58 -10.51 -13.84
C GLN A 97 4.02 -10.19 -14.25
N GLY A 98 4.98 -10.98 -13.80
CA GLY A 98 6.40 -10.68 -14.05
C GLY A 98 6.90 -9.47 -13.29
N ILE A 99 6.28 -9.15 -12.16
CA ILE A 99 6.66 -8.01 -11.32
C ILE A 99 7.68 -8.46 -10.28
N GLY A 100 8.71 -7.66 -10.04
CA GLY A 100 9.64 -7.89 -8.95
C GLY A 100 8.95 -7.80 -7.60
N HIS A 101 9.31 -8.69 -6.68
CA HIS A 101 8.75 -8.65 -5.34
C HIS A 101 9.76 -9.09 -4.30
N GLN A 102 9.59 -8.60 -3.08
CA GLN A 102 10.38 -9.00 -1.92
C GLN A 102 9.43 -9.36 -0.79
N VAL A 103 9.72 -10.48 -0.15
CA VAL A 103 8.98 -10.96 1.00
C VAL A 103 9.82 -10.70 2.24
N LEU A 104 9.28 -9.94 3.17
CA LEU A 104 9.99 -9.55 4.38
C LEU A 104 9.52 -10.37 5.58
N ASP A 105 10.46 -11.02 6.23
CA ASP A 105 10.20 -11.81 7.43
C ASP A 105 10.24 -10.96 8.69
N ALA A 106 9.42 -11.33 9.66
CA ALA A 106 9.52 -10.81 11.01
C ALA A 106 10.44 -11.73 11.82
N ASP A 107 11.49 -11.18 12.38
CA ASP A 107 12.48 -11.93 13.16
C ASP A 107 12.01 -12.10 14.62
N TRP A 108 11.04 -12.99 14.80
CA TRP A 108 10.44 -13.24 16.10
C TRP A 108 11.43 -13.77 17.13
N LYS A 109 12.40 -14.57 16.69
CA LYS A 109 13.39 -15.17 17.60
C LYS A 109 14.27 -14.11 18.24
N ARG A 110 14.71 -13.14 17.46
CA ARG A 110 15.62 -12.11 17.93
C ARG A 110 14.88 -10.93 18.56
N LEU A 111 13.75 -10.54 17.99
CA LEU A 111 13.07 -9.28 18.33
C LEU A 111 11.79 -9.45 19.14
N GLY A 112 11.29 -10.68 19.29
CA GLY A 112 10.09 -10.94 20.05
C GLY A 112 8.89 -10.17 19.53
N ARG A 113 8.16 -9.53 20.42
CA ARG A 113 6.93 -8.79 20.07
C ARG A 113 7.15 -7.62 19.12
N LYS A 114 8.37 -7.11 19.06
CA LYS A 114 8.71 -5.98 18.18
C LYS A 114 8.95 -6.39 16.72
N ALA A 115 9.10 -7.68 16.48
CA ALA A 115 9.50 -8.20 15.17
C ALA A 115 8.56 -7.74 14.05
N ARG A 116 7.25 -7.84 14.28
CA ARG A 116 6.23 -7.44 13.32
C ARG A 116 6.27 -5.94 13.02
N ALA A 117 6.34 -5.13 14.07
CA ALA A 117 6.39 -3.69 13.92
C ALA A 117 7.64 -3.23 13.17
N ILE A 118 8.76 -3.86 13.42
CA ILE A 118 10.02 -3.55 12.75
C ILE A 118 9.95 -3.93 11.27
N ARG A 119 9.42 -5.11 10.96
CA ARG A 119 9.20 -5.55 9.59
C ARG A 119 8.27 -4.60 8.85
N ASP A 120 7.14 -4.24 9.47
CA ASP A 120 6.17 -3.34 8.86
C ASP A 120 6.77 -1.95 8.63
N SER A 121 7.57 -1.44 9.57
CA SER A 121 8.28 -0.17 9.41
C SER A 121 9.20 -0.18 8.20
N ARG A 122 9.84 -1.30 7.93
CA ARG A 122 10.71 -1.43 6.77
C ARG A 122 9.93 -1.38 5.47
N ILE A 123 8.79 -2.08 5.41
CA ILE A 123 7.91 -2.01 4.24
C ILE A 123 7.44 -0.57 4.01
N LEU A 124 7.02 0.10 5.07
CA LEU A 124 6.57 1.50 4.99
C LEU A 124 7.66 2.43 4.49
N LYS A 125 8.87 2.26 5.00
CA LYS A 125 9.99 3.12 4.65
C LYS A 125 10.41 3.00 3.19
N GLU A 126 10.40 1.79 2.67
CA GLU A 126 10.88 1.49 1.32
C GLU A 126 9.81 1.69 0.23
N SER A 127 8.55 1.91 0.62
CA SER A 127 7.43 2.04 -0.31
C SER A 127 7.06 3.50 -0.55
N ASN A 128 6.65 3.81 -1.77
CA ASN A 128 6.05 5.10 -2.11
C ASN A 128 4.55 5.00 -2.38
N HIS A 129 4.06 3.79 -2.56
CA HIS A 129 2.65 3.46 -2.68
C HIS A 129 2.32 2.38 -1.66
N LEU A 130 1.15 2.44 -1.06
CA LEU A 130 0.76 1.51 -0.01
C LEU A 130 -0.66 1.01 -0.22
N LEU A 131 -0.85 -0.27 0.06
CA LEU A 131 -2.15 -0.91 0.12
C LEU A 131 -2.30 -1.64 1.45
N PHE A 132 -3.32 -1.28 2.21
CA PHE A 132 -3.63 -1.94 3.48
C PHE A 132 -4.90 -2.75 3.34
N PHE A 133 -4.84 -4.03 3.70
CA PHE A 133 -6.02 -4.85 3.84
C PHE A 133 -6.56 -4.70 5.27
N LEU A 134 -7.70 -4.05 5.40
CA LEU A 134 -8.32 -3.80 6.69
C LEU A 134 -9.13 -5.01 7.10
N GLY A 135 -8.73 -5.63 8.21
CA GLY A 135 -9.45 -6.74 8.81
C GLY A 135 -10.45 -6.26 9.86
N THR A 136 -10.89 -7.17 10.70
CA THR A 136 -11.85 -6.88 11.79
C THR A 136 -11.29 -5.94 12.86
N ARG A 137 -9.97 -5.82 12.94
CA ARG A 137 -9.27 -4.88 13.83
C ARG A 137 -8.56 -3.82 13.00
N SER A 138 -9.34 -3.10 12.22
CA SER A 138 -8.82 -2.20 11.19
C SER A 138 -8.24 -0.89 11.71
N ASP A 139 -8.54 -0.49 12.93
CA ASP A 139 -8.18 0.82 13.46
C ASP A 139 -6.67 1.11 13.39
N TYR A 140 -5.87 0.11 13.67
CA TYR A 140 -4.42 0.29 13.64
C TYR A 140 -3.92 0.62 12.23
N TYR A 141 -4.29 -0.18 11.24
CA TYR A 141 -3.84 0.04 9.87
C TYR A 141 -4.48 1.26 9.23
N GLU A 142 -5.70 1.59 9.59
CA GLU A 142 -6.33 2.83 9.14
C GLU A 142 -5.55 4.05 9.63
N LYS A 143 -5.15 4.06 10.90
CA LYS A 143 -4.31 5.13 11.45
C LYS A 143 -2.96 5.20 10.76
N VAL A 144 -2.35 4.06 10.46
CA VAL A 144 -1.09 4.01 9.72
C VAL A 144 -1.28 4.54 8.31
N ALA A 145 -2.36 4.18 7.64
CA ALA A 145 -2.68 4.67 6.30
C ALA A 145 -2.77 6.20 6.27
N ILE A 146 -3.49 6.77 7.23
CA ILE A 146 -3.62 8.22 7.35
C ILE A 146 -2.26 8.87 7.58
N ARG A 147 -1.47 8.33 8.48
CA ARG A 147 -0.13 8.84 8.79
C ARG A 147 0.77 8.83 7.55
N GLU A 148 0.77 7.75 6.80
CA GLU A 148 1.61 7.63 5.61
C GLU A 148 1.13 8.52 4.46
N ALA A 149 -0.18 8.70 4.33
CA ALA A 149 -0.73 9.64 3.37
C ALA A 149 -0.29 11.08 3.68
N LYS A 150 -0.24 11.44 4.96
CA LYS A 150 0.25 12.75 5.40
C LYS A 150 1.72 12.97 5.08
N LYS A 151 2.50 11.89 4.94
CA LYS A 151 3.89 11.97 4.50
C LYS A 151 4.06 12.14 2.99
N GLY A 152 2.96 12.16 2.26
CA GLY A 152 2.98 12.36 0.80
C GLY A 152 2.97 11.08 -0.02
N LYS A 153 2.80 9.94 0.60
CA LYS A 153 2.70 8.67 -0.12
C LYS A 153 1.31 8.49 -0.71
N VAL A 154 1.22 7.70 -1.76
CA VAL A 154 -0.06 7.30 -2.34
C VAL A 154 -0.57 6.09 -1.57
N VAL A 155 -1.69 6.24 -0.89
CA VAL A 155 -2.17 5.25 0.07
C VAL A 155 -3.59 4.80 -0.26
N PHE A 156 -3.75 3.48 -0.29
CA PHE A 156 -5.05 2.83 -0.49
C PHE A 156 -5.33 1.87 0.66
N THR A 157 -6.60 1.73 0.98
CA THR A 157 -7.07 0.69 1.88
C THR A 157 -8.17 -0.12 1.21
N MET A 158 -8.23 -1.39 1.53
CA MET A 158 -9.29 -2.29 1.06
C MET A 158 -10.05 -2.79 2.28
N ASP A 159 -11.32 -2.43 2.34
CA ASP A 159 -12.20 -2.89 3.42
C ASP A 159 -12.68 -4.31 3.12
N GLN A 160 -12.54 -5.17 4.09
CA GLN A 160 -12.96 -6.57 4.00
C GLN A 160 -14.48 -6.73 3.89
N GLU A 161 -15.25 -5.85 4.53
CA GLU A 161 -16.71 -6.00 4.58
C GLU A 161 -17.39 -5.45 3.34
N ASN A 162 -16.95 -4.30 2.88
CA ASN A 162 -17.62 -3.56 1.81
C ASN A 162 -16.98 -3.72 0.43
N ASN A 163 -15.85 -4.38 0.34
CA ASN A 163 -15.07 -4.49 -0.91
C ASN A 163 -14.78 -3.13 -1.54
N GLU A 164 -14.57 -2.12 -0.72
CA GLU A 164 -14.25 -0.78 -1.19
C GLU A 164 -12.74 -0.55 -1.21
N LEU A 165 -12.24 -0.16 -2.37
CA LEU A 165 -10.89 0.39 -2.49
C LEU A 165 -10.97 1.89 -2.23
N VAL A 166 -10.33 2.32 -1.16
CA VAL A 166 -10.35 3.72 -0.72
C VAL A 166 -8.97 4.32 -0.89
N GLN A 167 -8.89 5.44 -1.58
CA GLN A 167 -7.66 6.22 -1.65
C GLN A 167 -7.71 7.35 -0.60
N TRP A 168 -6.66 7.46 0.18
CA TRP A 168 -6.54 8.50 1.21
C TRP A 168 -5.77 9.68 0.67
N VAL A 169 -6.42 10.81 0.58
CA VAL A 169 -5.85 12.03 0.01
C VAL A 169 -5.85 13.13 1.08
N VAL A 170 -4.73 13.82 1.19
CA VAL A 170 -4.55 14.94 2.12
C VAL A 170 -4.86 16.25 1.39
N GLU A 171 -5.73 17.05 1.99
CA GLU A 171 -6.06 18.39 1.49
C GLU A 171 -4.95 19.40 1.79
#